data_9e6cd949d030edbeba56fccd9d03ea1c
#
_entry.id   9e6cd949d030edbeba56fccd9d03ea1c
#
_cell.length_a   1.000
_cell.length_b   1.000
_cell.length_c   1.000
_cell.angle_alpha   90.00
_cell.angle_beta   90.00
_cell.angle_gamma   90.00
#
_symmetry.space_group_name_H-M   'P 1'
#
loop_
_entity.id
_entity.type
_entity.pdbx_description
1 polymer ?
#
loop_
_entity_poly.entity_id
_entity_poly.type
_entity_poly.pdbx_seq_one_letter_code
_entity_poly.pdbx_strand_id
1 'polypeptide(L)'
;DLIDRHKLMVEKLYHEWFINFKFPNHEQVEFFDGIPDGWGIQTIDDVCETVGGGTPSTKIDAYWENGDVEWVTPTDITKLKSLILINPEKKITRLGLEKSSAKLVPPNTILMTSRASIGYFGLIDREVCTNQGFISIIPHNEIMRYYLLLNLKSRVSEIDSLASGATFKEISKSTFRKMPI
;
A
#
# COMPACT_ATOMS: atom_id res chain seq x y z
N ASP A 1 24.51 3.61 0.86
CA ASP A 1 24.86 2.95 -0.41
C ASP A 1 24.17 3.65 -1.60
N LEU A 2 24.36 3.17 -2.82
CA LEU A 2 23.77 3.78 -4.04
C LEU A 2 22.23 3.73 -4.01
N ILE A 3 21.67 2.63 -3.52
CA ILE A 3 20.19 2.43 -3.41
C ILE A 3 19.59 3.45 -2.44
N ASP A 4 20.24 3.68 -1.31
CA ASP A 4 19.73 4.64 -0.31
C ASP A 4 19.78 6.08 -0.84
N ARG A 5 20.83 6.40 -1.62
CA ARG A 5 20.92 7.71 -2.30
C ARG A 5 19.80 7.89 -3.31
N HIS A 6 19.48 6.87 -4.12
CA HIS A 6 18.37 6.94 -5.07
C HIS A 6 17.00 7.07 -4.37
N LYS A 7 16.78 6.32 -3.28
CA LYS A 7 15.56 6.48 -2.47
C LYS A 7 15.39 7.91 -1.97
N LEU A 8 16.44 8.46 -1.36
CA LEU A 8 16.43 9.83 -0.85
C LEU A 8 16.20 10.86 -1.96
N MET A 9 16.79 10.64 -3.14
CA MET A 9 16.59 11.50 -4.31
C MET A 9 15.13 11.51 -4.76
N VAL A 10 14.51 10.34 -4.86
CA VAL A 10 13.11 10.19 -5.29
C VAL A 10 12.16 10.80 -4.26
N GLU A 11 12.39 10.57 -2.96
CA GLU A 11 11.60 11.17 -1.88
C GLU A 11 11.72 12.71 -1.86
N LYS A 12 12.94 13.23 -2.10
CA LYS A 12 13.16 14.67 -2.22
C LYS A 12 12.49 15.26 -3.45
N LEU A 13 12.57 14.58 -4.61
CA LEU A 13 11.91 15.01 -5.83
C LEU A 13 10.39 15.07 -5.64
N TYR A 14 9.81 14.02 -5.03
CA TYR A 14 8.40 13.99 -4.67
C TYR A 14 8.03 15.20 -3.81
N HIS A 15 8.82 15.47 -2.76
CA HIS A 15 8.56 16.58 -1.84
C HIS A 15 8.63 17.94 -2.54
N GLU A 16 9.64 18.18 -3.37
CA GLU A 16 9.77 19.43 -4.11
C GLU A 16 8.64 19.62 -5.12
N TRP A 17 8.24 18.58 -5.86
CA TRP A 17 7.26 18.71 -6.92
C TRP A 17 5.81 18.71 -6.44
N PHE A 18 5.48 17.85 -5.46
CA PHE A 18 4.09 17.59 -5.07
C PHE A 18 3.68 18.19 -3.72
N ILE A 19 4.65 18.53 -2.88
CA ILE A 19 4.38 19.20 -1.59
C ILE A 19 4.72 20.68 -1.68
N ASN A 20 5.89 21.02 -2.25
CA ASN A 20 6.33 22.41 -2.40
C ASN A 20 5.90 23.03 -3.74
N PHE A 21 5.29 22.26 -4.62
CA PHE A 21 4.86 22.63 -5.98
C PHE A 21 5.97 23.23 -6.86
N LYS A 22 7.24 22.83 -6.64
CA LYS A 22 8.40 23.26 -7.42
C LYS A 22 8.71 22.30 -8.56
N PHE A 23 7.70 21.92 -9.32
CA PHE A 23 7.84 21.09 -10.51
C PHE A 23 8.36 21.94 -11.70
N PRO A 24 8.87 21.31 -12.79
CA PRO A 24 9.37 22.05 -13.95
C PRO A 24 8.34 23.03 -14.52
N ASN A 25 8.75 24.29 -14.72
CA ASN A 25 7.92 25.40 -15.20
C ASN A 25 6.81 25.86 -14.23
N HIS A 26 6.89 25.52 -12.96
CA HIS A 26 5.89 25.93 -11.95
C HIS A 26 5.70 27.46 -11.86
N GLU A 27 6.74 28.24 -12.19
CA GLU A 27 6.65 29.72 -12.19
C GLU A 27 5.67 30.26 -13.25
N GLN A 28 5.28 29.45 -14.23
CA GLN A 28 4.35 29.81 -15.30
C GLN A 28 2.92 29.31 -15.02
N VAL A 29 2.70 28.65 -13.89
CA VAL A 29 1.42 28.06 -13.49
C VAL A 29 0.74 28.94 -12.46
N GLU A 30 -0.52 29.29 -12.71
CA GLU A 30 -1.36 30.00 -11.73
C GLU A 30 -1.76 29.06 -10.60
N PHE A 31 -2.04 29.63 -9.44
CA PHE A 31 -2.48 28.88 -8.26
C PHE A 31 -3.86 29.36 -7.84
N PHE A 32 -4.77 28.42 -7.62
CA PHE A 32 -6.11 28.66 -7.11
C PHE A 32 -6.27 27.92 -5.77
N ASP A 33 -6.59 28.66 -4.72
CA ASP A 33 -6.72 28.13 -3.35
C ASP A 33 -5.49 27.32 -2.86
N GLY A 34 -4.29 27.72 -3.32
CA GLY A 34 -3.04 27.07 -2.96
C GLY A 34 -2.71 25.80 -3.74
N ILE A 35 -3.48 25.49 -4.79
CA ILE A 35 -3.29 24.34 -5.67
C ILE A 35 -2.94 24.84 -7.07
N PRO A 36 -1.95 24.24 -7.78
CA PRO A 36 -1.62 24.60 -9.15
C PRO A 36 -2.82 24.42 -10.08
N ASP A 37 -2.99 25.33 -11.04
CA ASP A 37 -4.03 25.18 -12.07
C ASP A 37 -3.92 23.83 -12.79
N GLY A 38 -5.07 23.21 -13.03
CA GLY A 38 -5.16 21.87 -13.62
C GLY A 38 -4.96 20.71 -12.63
N TRP A 39 -4.62 21.00 -11.37
CA TRP A 39 -4.59 19.99 -10.30
C TRP A 39 -5.92 19.98 -9.53
N GLY A 40 -6.22 18.84 -8.92
CA GLY A 40 -7.45 18.70 -8.12
C GLY A 40 -7.25 17.76 -6.96
N ILE A 41 -8.08 17.88 -5.95
CA ILE A 41 -8.12 16.97 -4.82
C ILE A 41 -9.12 15.86 -5.15
N GLN A 42 -8.68 14.63 -5.04
CA GLN A 42 -9.48 13.41 -5.16
C GLN A 42 -9.42 12.64 -3.85
N THR A 43 -10.18 11.57 -3.72
CA THR A 43 -10.04 10.62 -2.61
C THR A 43 -9.23 9.41 -3.03
N ILE A 44 -8.73 8.64 -2.06
CA ILE A 44 -8.10 7.34 -2.34
C ILE A 44 -9.04 6.43 -3.14
N ASP A 45 -10.35 6.45 -2.87
CA ASP A 45 -11.35 5.63 -3.57
C ASP A 45 -11.53 6.04 -5.04
N ASP A 46 -11.26 7.31 -5.39
CA ASP A 46 -11.34 7.79 -6.77
C ASP A 46 -10.16 7.31 -7.63
N VAL A 47 -9.00 7.06 -7.03
CA VAL A 47 -7.75 6.78 -7.76
C VAL A 47 -7.27 5.33 -7.64
N CYS A 48 -7.83 4.53 -6.73
CA CYS A 48 -7.47 3.12 -6.57
C CYS A 48 -8.60 2.27 -5.96
N GLU A 49 -8.60 0.99 -6.34
CA GLU A 49 -9.33 -0.03 -5.61
C GLU A 49 -8.57 -0.42 -4.34
N THR A 50 -9.29 -0.73 -3.25
CA THR A 50 -8.68 -1.25 -2.03
C THR A 50 -9.26 -2.61 -1.66
N VAL A 51 -8.37 -3.60 -1.48
CA VAL A 51 -8.71 -4.97 -1.13
C VAL A 51 -8.17 -5.31 0.25
N GLY A 52 -8.98 -5.94 1.10
CA GLY A 52 -8.53 -6.52 2.37
C GLY A 52 -8.11 -7.97 2.18
N GLY A 53 -7.21 -8.42 3.03
CA GLY A 53 -6.80 -9.81 3.06
C GLY A 53 -7.62 -10.69 3.99
N GLY A 54 -7.25 -11.98 4.05
CA GLY A 54 -7.86 -12.98 4.89
C GLY A 54 -6.90 -14.10 5.27
N THR A 55 -7.26 -14.84 6.32
CA THR A 55 -6.47 -15.98 6.80
C THR A 55 -7.31 -17.25 6.69
N PRO A 56 -6.89 -18.23 5.89
CA PRO A 56 -7.51 -19.56 5.91
C PRO A 56 -7.42 -20.18 7.31
N SER A 57 -8.37 -21.05 7.63
CA SER A 57 -8.34 -21.75 8.92
C SER A 57 -7.02 -22.51 9.10
N THR A 58 -6.27 -22.16 10.15
CA THR A 58 -5.01 -22.83 10.48
C THR A 58 -5.20 -24.24 11.06
N LYS A 59 -6.44 -24.64 11.30
CA LYS A 59 -6.80 -26.00 11.79
C LYS A 59 -6.98 -27.01 10.65
N ILE A 60 -6.90 -26.57 9.41
CA ILE A 60 -7.12 -27.40 8.21
C ILE A 60 -5.82 -27.43 7.42
N ASP A 61 -5.05 -28.49 7.59
CA ASP A 61 -3.74 -28.65 6.95
C ASP A 61 -3.83 -28.56 5.41
N ALA A 62 -4.90 -29.07 4.82
CA ALA A 62 -5.16 -28.99 3.37
C ALA A 62 -5.24 -27.55 2.82
N TYR A 63 -5.35 -26.52 3.66
CA TYR A 63 -5.31 -25.12 3.23
C TYR A 63 -3.88 -24.56 3.15
N TRP A 64 -2.91 -25.28 3.74
CA TRP A 64 -1.54 -24.81 3.92
C TRP A 64 -0.48 -25.73 3.31
N GLU A 65 -0.64 -27.04 3.47
CA GLU A 65 0.35 -28.02 3.01
C GLU A 65 0.48 -28.02 1.49
N ASN A 66 1.73 -27.93 1.03
CA ASN A 66 2.07 -27.87 -0.40
C ASN A 66 1.40 -26.69 -1.16
N GLY A 67 1.16 -25.58 -0.47
CA GLY A 67 0.58 -24.39 -1.07
C GLY A 67 1.44 -23.81 -2.19
N ASP A 68 0.78 -23.33 -3.24
CA ASP A 68 1.38 -22.68 -4.40
C ASP A 68 1.05 -21.18 -4.50
N VAL A 69 0.06 -20.71 -3.72
CA VAL A 69 -0.38 -19.31 -3.68
C VAL A 69 0.38 -18.56 -2.59
N GLU A 70 1.13 -17.56 -2.94
CA GLU A 70 1.87 -16.72 -1.98
C GLU A 70 0.92 -15.96 -1.05
N TRP A 71 1.14 -16.09 0.26
CA TRP A 71 0.32 -15.46 1.30
C TRP A 71 1.18 -14.59 2.21
N VAL A 72 1.00 -13.28 2.07
CA VAL A 72 1.84 -12.26 2.69
C VAL A 72 1.31 -11.89 4.08
N THR A 73 2.24 -11.73 5.02
CA THR A 73 1.98 -11.27 6.39
C THR A 73 2.66 -9.92 6.66
N PRO A 74 2.23 -9.15 7.67
CA PRO A 74 2.90 -7.91 8.05
C PRO A 74 4.39 -8.12 8.35
N THR A 75 4.78 -9.28 8.87
CA THR A 75 6.17 -9.62 9.16
C THR A 75 7.03 -9.65 7.90
N ASP A 76 6.48 -10.11 6.78
CA ASP A 76 7.21 -10.11 5.50
C ASP A 76 7.53 -8.68 5.05
N ILE A 77 6.61 -7.74 5.26
CA ILE A 77 6.79 -6.33 4.87
C ILE A 77 7.67 -5.57 5.85
N THR A 78 7.51 -5.77 7.16
CA THR A 78 8.32 -5.05 8.17
C THR A 78 9.79 -5.45 8.16
N LYS A 79 10.12 -6.63 7.65
CA LYS A 79 11.52 -7.12 7.48
C LYS A 79 12.14 -6.74 6.14
N LEU A 80 11.40 -6.12 5.23
CA LEU A 80 11.93 -5.77 3.91
C LEU A 80 13.11 -4.80 4.03
N LYS A 81 14.22 -5.15 3.39
CA LYS A 81 15.36 -4.25 3.16
C LYS A 81 15.19 -3.41 1.89
N SER A 82 14.35 -3.86 0.97
CA SER A 82 13.97 -3.18 -0.26
C SER A 82 12.47 -2.92 -0.27
N LEU A 83 12.01 -2.13 -1.22
CA LEU A 83 10.59 -1.85 -1.37
C LEU A 83 9.81 -3.00 -2.01
N ILE A 84 10.50 -3.85 -2.76
CA ILE A 84 9.89 -4.96 -3.51
C ILE A 84 9.88 -6.22 -2.65
N LEU A 85 8.72 -6.82 -2.50
CA LEU A 85 8.54 -8.12 -1.87
C LEU A 85 8.95 -9.22 -2.84
N ILE A 86 10.03 -9.94 -2.52
CA ILE A 86 10.57 -11.00 -3.39
C ILE A 86 9.96 -12.37 -3.02
N ASN A 87 10.06 -12.78 -1.77
CA ASN A 87 9.58 -14.09 -1.31
C ASN A 87 8.89 -13.96 0.06
N PRO A 88 7.57 -14.06 0.13
CA PRO A 88 6.88 -14.20 1.41
C PRO A 88 7.20 -15.57 2.03
N GLU A 89 7.16 -15.61 3.35
CA GLU A 89 7.51 -16.82 4.12
C GLU A 89 6.51 -17.95 3.92
N LYS A 90 5.23 -17.60 3.68
CA LYS A 90 4.13 -18.57 3.68
C LYS A 90 3.38 -18.62 2.35
N LYS A 91 2.84 -19.80 2.10
CA LYS A 91 1.93 -20.05 0.98
C LYS A 91 0.67 -20.74 1.48
N ILE A 92 -0.42 -20.58 0.75
CA ILE A 92 -1.67 -21.31 0.94
C ILE A 92 -1.99 -22.12 -0.31
N THR A 93 -2.84 -23.13 -0.18
CA THR A 93 -3.34 -23.89 -1.35
C THR A 93 -4.44 -23.11 -2.05
N ARG A 94 -4.75 -23.49 -3.31
CA ARG A 94 -5.93 -22.99 -4.03
C ARG A 94 -7.22 -23.25 -3.25
N LEU A 95 -7.31 -24.39 -2.58
CA LEU A 95 -8.44 -24.71 -1.70
C LEU A 95 -8.52 -23.73 -0.50
N GLY A 96 -7.38 -23.42 0.12
CA GLY A 96 -7.31 -22.44 1.19
C GLY A 96 -7.73 -21.04 0.74
N LEU A 97 -7.36 -20.64 -0.47
CA LEU A 97 -7.80 -19.38 -1.07
C LEU A 97 -9.33 -19.38 -1.28
N GLU A 98 -9.88 -20.41 -1.90
CA GLU A 98 -11.32 -20.52 -2.21
C GLU A 98 -12.22 -20.61 -0.96
N LYS A 99 -11.74 -21.26 0.09
CA LYS A 99 -12.50 -21.51 1.32
C LYS A 99 -12.27 -20.46 2.42
N SER A 100 -11.63 -19.35 2.09
CA SER A 100 -11.36 -18.26 3.03
C SER A 100 -11.75 -16.89 2.49
N SER A 101 -11.52 -15.85 3.30
CA SER A 101 -11.67 -14.45 2.87
C SER A 101 -10.42 -13.89 2.19
N ALA A 102 -9.36 -14.68 2.01
CA ALA A 102 -8.18 -14.27 1.28
C ALA A 102 -8.54 -13.99 -0.19
N LYS A 103 -7.94 -12.95 -0.75
CA LYS A 103 -8.16 -12.55 -2.15
C LYS A 103 -6.81 -12.35 -2.83
N LEU A 104 -6.69 -12.83 -4.06
CA LEU A 104 -5.57 -12.49 -4.91
C LEU A 104 -5.64 -11.01 -5.30
N VAL A 105 -4.50 -10.36 -5.27
CA VAL A 105 -4.32 -9.02 -5.80
C VAL A 105 -3.29 -9.05 -6.93
N PRO A 106 -3.48 -8.24 -7.99
CA PRO A 106 -2.65 -8.30 -9.19
C PRO A 106 -1.24 -7.73 -8.95
N PRO A 107 -0.30 -7.96 -9.89
CA PRO A 107 0.96 -7.23 -9.94
C PRO A 107 0.73 -5.71 -9.86
N ASN A 108 1.76 -4.97 -9.49
CA ASN A 108 1.73 -3.52 -9.33
C ASN A 108 0.87 -2.99 -8.16
N THR A 109 0.30 -3.89 -7.34
CA THR A 109 -0.39 -3.51 -6.10
C THR A 109 0.61 -3.02 -5.06
N ILE A 110 0.21 -1.98 -4.32
CA ILE A 110 0.91 -1.50 -3.13
C ILE A 110 0.30 -2.21 -1.92
N LEU A 111 1.10 -2.95 -1.19
CA LEU A 111 0.69 -3.55 0.08
C LEU A 111 1.01 -2.58 1.22
N MET A 112 0.01 -2.19 2.01
CA MET A 112 0.18 -1.39 3.20
C MET A 112 -0.30 -2.16 4.43
N THR A 113 0.54 -2.25 5.46
CA THR A 113 0.08 -2.80 6.75
C THR A 113 -0.91 -1.82 7.40
N SER A 114 -2.07 -2.33 7.80
CA SER A 114 -3.20 -1.54 8.32
C SER A 114 -3.51 -1.80 9.78
N ARG A 115 -2.83 -2.77 10.41
CA ARG A 115 -3.14 -3.22 11.77
C ARG A 115 -1.87 -3.45 12.58
N ALA A 116 -1.86 -3.06 13.85
CA ALA A 116 -0.75 -3.13 14.81
C ALA A 116 0.47 -2.32 14.38
N SER A 117 1.19 -2.73 13.35
CA SER A 117 2.29 -1.99 12.73
C SER A 117 1.78 -1.31 11.46
N ILE A 118 1.14 -0.15 11.59
CA ILE A 118 0.50 0.57 10.48
C ILE A 118 1.54 1.34 9.66
N GLY A 119 1.36 1.37 8.32
CA GLY A 119 2.13 2.25 7.44
C GLY A 119 3.48 1.67 6.98
N TYR A 120 3.67 0.37 7.04
CA TYR A 120 4.74 -0.30 6.31
C TYR A 120 4.26 -0.66 4.90
N PHE A 121 5.10 -0.44 3.90
CA PHE A 121 4.75 -0.61 2.50
C PHE A 121 5.64 -1.62 1.81
N GLY A 122 5.04 -2.38 0.88
CA GLY A 122 5.73 -3.25 -0.05
C GLY A 122 5.09 -3.17 -1.44
N LEU A 123 5.90 -3.32 -2.47
CA LEU A 123 5.45 -3.47 -3.85
C LEU A 123 5.56 -4.94 -4.26
N ILE A 124 4.62 -5.38 -5.06
CA ILE A 124 4.62 -6.73 -5.65
C ILE A 124 4.68 -6.65 -7.17
N ASP A 125 5.33 -7.63 -7.79
CA ASP A 125 5.50 -7.79 -9.24
C ASP A 125 4.69 -8.97 -9.80
N ARG A 126 3.93 -9.66 -8.95
CA ARG A 126 3.11 -10.82 -9.27
C ARG A 126 1.87 -10.91 -8.38
N GLU A 127 0.99 -11.83 -8.68
CA GLU A 127 -0.20 -12.07 -7.85
C GLU A 127 0.19 -12.67 -6.50
N VAL A 128 -0.36 -12.10 -5.44
CA VAL A 128 -0.27 -12.61 -4.06
C VAL A 128 -1.61 -12.46 -3.36
N CYS A 129 -1.79 -13.12 -2.23
CA CYS A 129 -2.83 -12.78 -1.27
C CYS A 129 -2.22 -12.36 0.06
N THR A 130 -2.99 -11.71 0.92
CA THR A 130 -2.52 -11.17 2.20
C THR A 130 -3.39 -11.66 3.34
N ASN A 131 -2.88 -11.58 4.58
CA ASN A 131 -3.72 -11.72 5.75
C ASN A 131 -4.57 -10.45 5.98
N GLN A 132 -5.44 -10.45 7.00
CA GLN A 132 -6.32 -9.33 7.34
C GLN A 132 -5.60 -8.07 7.86
N GLY A 133 -4.30 -8.10 8.08
CA GLY A 133 -3.51 -6.94 8.53
C GLY A 133 -3.10 -5.98 7.43
N PHE A 134 -3.71 -6.09 6.24
CA PHE A 134 -3.38 -5.26 5.08
C PHE A 134 -4.58 -4.52 4.50
N ILE A 135 -4.26 -3.37 3.92
CA ILE A 135 -4.99 -2.77 2.82
C ILE A 135 -4.09 -2.89 1.58
N SER A 136 -4.53 -3.69 0.61
CA SER A 136 -3.90 -3.81 -0.70
C SER A 136 -4.48 -2.74 -1.60
N ILE A 137 -3.63 -1.87 -2.15
CA ILE A 137 -4.00 -0.67 -2.90
C ILE A 137 -3.65 -0.92 -4.36
N ILE A 138 -4.69 -0.98 -5.20
CA ILE A 138 -4.58 -1.26 -6.64
C ILE A 138 -4.84 0.05 -7.38
N PRO A 139 -3.82 0.73 -7.91
CA PRO A 139 -4.00 1.98 -8.64
C PRO A 139 -4.86 1.77 -9.89
N HIS A 140 -5.83 2.63 -10.16
CA HIS A 140 -6.60 2.61 -11.41
C HIS A 140 -5.71 2.93 -12.62
N ASN A 141 -4.64 3.70 -12.40
CA ASN A 141 -3.60 3.96 -13.37
C ASN A 141 -2.23 3.55 -12.81
N GLU A 142 -1.58 2.59 -13.45
CA GLU A 142 -0.28 2.05 -13.00
C GLU A 142 0.83 3.12 -12.93
N ILE A 143 0.77 4.16 -13.75
CA ILE A 143 1.71 5.28 -13.72
C ILE A 143 1.68 5.98 -12.36
N MET A 144 0.50 6.05 -11.73
CA MET A 144 0.31 6.68 -10.42
C MET A 144 0.88 5.87 -9.24
N ARG A 145 1.30 4.62 -9.44
CA ARG A 145 1.73 3.73 -8.37
C ARG A 145 2.82 4.32 -7.48
N TYR A 146 3.85 4.89 -8.08
CA TYR A 146 4.96 5.46 -7.29
C TYR A 146 4.59 6.78 -6.62
N TYR A 147 3.78 7.60 -7.27
CA TYR A 147 3.21 8.80 -6.66
C TYR A 147 2.36 8.43 -5.43
N LEU A 148 1.41 7.52 -5.57
CA LEU A 148 0.56 7.02 -4.47
C LEU A 148 1.40 6.47 -3.32
N LEU A 149 2.39 5.65 -3.62
CA LEU A 149 3.29 5.11 -2.61
C LEU A 149 4.02 6.19 -1.83
N LEU A 150 4.59 7.21 -2.51
CA LEU A 150 5.32 8.29 -1.86
C LEU A 150 4.38 9.21 -1.08
N ASN A 151 3.20 9.51 -1.61
CA ASN A 151 2.16 10.26 -0.92
C ASN A 151 1.76 9.56 0.39
N LEU A 152 1.43 8.29 0.34
CA LEU A 152 1.03 7.53 1.53
C LEU A 152 2.17 7.38 2.53
N LYS A 153 3.41 7.14 2.07
CA LYS A 153 4.59 7.08 2.93
C LYS A 153 4.84 8.40 3.68
N SER A 154 4.67 9.54 3.01
CA SER A 154 4.85 10.86 3.64
C SER A 154 3.77 11.17 4.68
N ARG A 155 2.63 10.47 4.64
CA ARG A 155 1.45 10.68 5.48
C ARG A 155 1.18 9.54 6.47
N VAL A 156 2.17 8.71 6.79
CA VAL A 156 2.01 7.58 7.74
C VAL A 156 1.50 8.03 9.10
N SER A 157 1.97 9.17 9.61
CA SER A 157 1.50 9.72 10.90
C SER A 157 0.00 10.09 10.86
N GLU A 158 -0.47 10.61 9.73
CA GLU A 158 -1.90 10.88 9.53
C GLU A 158 -2.71 9.59 9.46
N ILE A 159 -2.26 8.62 8.65
CA ILE A 159 -2.88 7.29 8.53
C ILE A 159 -2.98 6.62 9.91
N ASP A 160 -1.91 6.67 10.69
CA ASP A 160 -1.89 6.11 12.04
C ASP A 160 -2.83 6.86 12.99
N SER A 161 -2.98 8.18 12.86
CA SER A 161 -3.90 8.98 13.68
C SER A 161 -5.37 8.65 13.42
N LEU A 162 -5.72 8.24 12.20
CA LEU A 162 -7.08 7.83 11.80
C LEU A 162 -7.42 6.39 12.22
N ALA A 163 -6.45 5.65 12.72
CA ALA A 163 -6.66 4.29 13.17
C ALA A 163 -7.30 4.25 14.57
N SER A 164 -8.12 3.26 14.82
CA SER A 164 -8.84 3.05 16.07
C SER A 164 -8.67 1.61 16.57
N GLY A 165 -9.01 1.35 17.81
CA GLY A 165 -8.95 0.03 18.45
C GLY A 165 -8.19 0.05 19.77
N ALA A 166 -8.75 -0.61 20.80
CA ALA A 166 -8.17 -0.63 22.16
C ALA A 166 -7.02 -1.62 22.30
N THR A 167 -7.12 -2.80 21.67
CA THR A 167 -6.11 -3.87 21.79
C THR A 167 -5.11 -3.83 20.64
N PHE A 168 -5.60 -3.64 19.42
CA PHE A 168 -4.79 -3.46 18.23
C PHE A 168 -5.36 -2.30 17.43
N LYS A 169 -4.52 -1.30 17.24
CA LYS A 169 -4.84 -0.15 16.39
C LYS A 169 -4.96 -0.59 14.95
N GLU A 170 -6.03 -0.20 14.28
CA GLU A 170 -6.30 -0.55 12.88
C GLU A 170 -6.98 0.60 12.16
N ILE A 171 -6.52 0.92 10.96
CA ILE A 171 -7.25 1.81 10.06
C ILE A 171 -8.20 0.98 9.20
N SER A 172 -9.49 1.32 9.24
CA SER A 172 -10.48 0.66 8.38
C SER A 172 -10.31 1.06 6.92
N LYS A 173 -10.67 0.17 5.98
CA LYS A 173 -10.70 0.50 4.55
C LYS A 173 -11.64 1.68 4.25
N SER A 174 -12.78 1.76 4.94
CA SER A 174 -13.74 2.85 4.75
C SER A 174 -13.19 4.22 5.17
N THR A 175 -12.40 4.27 6.22
CA THR A 175 -11.71 5.49 6.66
C THR A 175 -10.58 5.85 5.70
N PHE A 176 -9.76 4.86 5.33
CA PHE A 176 -8.64 5.05 4.41
C PHE A 176 -9.08 5.57 3.04
N ARG A 177 -10.15 5.02 2.46
CA ARG A 177 -10.71 5.42 1.16
C ARG A 177 -11.10 6.89 1.07
N LYS A 178 -11.52 7.48 2.18
CA LYS A 178 -11.96 8.87 2.24
C LYS A 178 -10.82 9.88 2.37
N MET A 179 -9.60 9.41 2.53
CA MET A 179 -8.45 10.32 2.63
C MET A 179 -8.28 11.07 1.31
N PRO A 180 -8.06 12.39 1.35
CA PRO A 180 -7.76 13.17 0.15
C PRO A 180 -6.37 12.83 -0.39
N ILE A 181 -6.21 12.98 -1.69
CA ILE A 181 -4.95 12.82 -2.40
C ILE A 181 -4.86 13.85 -3.53
#